data_edd563871a0d57c1566902e590e184d1
#
_entry.id   edd563871a0d57c1566902e590e184d1
#
_cell.length_a   1.000
_cell.length_b   1.000
_cell.length_c   1.000
_cell.angle_alpha   90.00
_cell.angle_beta   90.00
_cell.angle_gamma   90.00
#
_symmetry.space_group_name_H-M   'P 1'
#
loop_
_entity.id
_entity.type
_entity.pdbx_description
1 polymer ?
#
loop_
_entity_poly.entity_id
_entity_poly.type
_entity_poly.pdbx_seq_one_letter_code
_entity_poly.pdbx_strand_id
1 'polypeptide(L)'
;MEFFLAGLIFSFLVLGGIVVFQVIVPLQELLEVLRRIAAGDYRTVIMSGLPSFLRKASDDLRIVAETLAKQQASLAEEEFGLSMILGRMTEGVIIAGPDLRIRLINEAASAMFNLKAQTRGLLIQEVFLSHELQGMARQAVASGEVQRGECTILIPGRRERCHLVVTAAPLQAPEAKSPDGLLIVLHDITRMRELESMRREFVANVSHEFRTPLSIINGYLETLEDEKLSKEMLRKSITVMRRHGDRLNDLIGDLLTISRMEEKGVRLESEPTDLVPILRRLVDHMEHEISTKNVTVHLELQASLPPVEVDVYRMEQAFSNLLANALRHGRSKKAEVTIGAAVQGLELMISFRDNGPGIPFQDQDHIFERFYRVGGDRARHTGGTGLGLSIVKNVVQAHGGRIVLESKPGVGANFMIFLPLALKPERP
;
A
#
# COMPACT_ATOMS: atom_id res chain seq x y z
N MET A 1 -53.94 -53.58 71.74
CA MET A 1 -53.04 -54.02 70.72
C MET A 1 -53.05 -53.06 69.55
N GLU A 2 -54.20 -52.54 69.09
CA GLU A 2 -54.28 -51.61 67.94
C GLU A 2 -53.58 -50.28 68.14
N PHE A 3 -53.69 -49.66 69.32
CA PHE A 3 -53.00 -48.40 69.62
C PHE A 3 -51.47 -48.51 69.64
N PHE A 4 -50.97 -49.67 70.03
CA PHE A 4 -49.51 -49.93 70.01
C PHE A 4 -48.97 -50.10 68.59
N LEU A 5 -49.72 -50.78 67.72
CA LEU A 5 -49.38 -50.97 66.32
C LEU A 5 -49.42 -49.63 65.55
N ALA A 6 -50.41 -48.80 65.78
CA ALA A 6 -50.58 -47.45 65.24
C ALA A 6 -49.38 -46.53 65.61
N GLY A 7 -48.97 -46.60 66.90
CA GLY A 7 -47.81 -45.82 67.38
C GLY A 7 -46.48 -46.28 66.73
N LEU A 8 -46.39 -47.60 66.53
CA LEU A 8 -45.15 -48.15 65.85
C LEU A 8 -45.05 -47.76 64.37
N ILE A 9 -46.21 -47.80 63.64
CA ILE A 9 -46.35 -47.35 62.29
C ILE A 9 -46.06 -45.85 62.19
N PHE A 10 -46.61 -45.01 63.04
CA PHE A 10 -46.35 -43.60 63.09
C PHE A 10 -44.87 -43.28 63.37
N SER A 11 -44.22 -43.97 64.30
CA SER A 11 -42.78 -43.83 64.59
C SER A 11 -41.94 -44.22 63.41
N PHE A 12 -42.30 -45.25 62.66
CA PHE A 12 -41.56 -45.67 61.42
C PHE A 12 -41.72 -44.65 60.28
N LEU A 13 -42.94 -44.09 60.15
CA LEU A 13 -43.19 -43.04 59.12
C LEU A 13 -42.44 -41.76 59.47
N VAL A 14 -42.37 -41.37 60.74
CA VAL A 14 -41.62 -40.21 61.20
C VAL A 14 -40.09 -40.44 60.99
N LEU A 15 -39.60 -41.62 61.36
CA LEU A 15 -38.18 -41.99 61.16
C LEU A 15 -37.84 -42.06 59.69
N GLY A 16 -38.70 -42.61 58.83
CA GLY A 16 -38.58 -42.64 57.38
C GLY A 16 -38.57 -41.24 56.79
N GLY A 17 -39.42 -40.35 57.23
CA GLY A 17 -39.47 -38.95 56.86
C GLY A 17 -38.17 -38.19 57.22
N ILE A 18 -37.63 -38.45 58.42
CA ILE A 18 -36.38 -37.87 58.88
C ILE A 18 -35.21 -38.35 58.00
N VAL A 19 -35.14 -39.63 57.68
CA VAL A 19 -34.12 -40.18 56.80
C VAL A 19 -34.17 -39.62 55.36
N VAL A 20 -35.38 -39.49 54.82
CA VAL A 20 -35.59 -38.87 53.52
C VAL A 20 -35.08 -37.42 53.50
N PHE A 21 -35.52 -36.63 54.50
CA PHE A 21 -35.21 -35.19 54.52
C PHE A 21 -33.77 -34.88 54.94
N GLN A 22 -33.19 -35.65 55.87
CA GLN A 22 -31.79 -35.40 56.35
C GLN A 22 -30.72 -36.12 55.59
N VAL A 23 -31.03 -37.17 54.81
CA VAL A 23 -30.00 -37.94 54.10
C VAL A 23 -30.23 -37.97 52.60
N ILE A 24 -31.44 -38.37 52.14
CA ILE A 24 -31.67 -38.60 50.72
C ILE A 24 -31.71 -37.27 49.92
N VAL A 25 -32.47 -36.28 50.41
CA VAL A 25 -32.56 -34.98 49.70
C VAL A 25 -31.22 -34.27 49.61
N PRO A 26 -30.39 -34.10 50.68
CA PRO A 26 -29.08 -33.49 50.58
C PRO A 26 -28.09 -34.26 49.72
N LEU A 27 -28.19 -35.60 49.66
CA LEU A 27 -27.35 -36.42 48.80
C LEU A 27 -27.74 -36.22 47.32
N GLN A 28 -29.02 -36.09 46.99
CA GLN A 28 -29.48 -35.78 45.64
C GLN A 28 -29.01 -34.39 45.19
N GLU A 29 -29.06 -33.38 46.07
CA GLU A 29 -28.53 -32.04 45.78
C GLU A 29 -27.01 -32.09 45.49
N LEU A 30 -26.26 -32.85 46.27
CA LEU A 30 -24.80 -32.99 46.08
C LEU A 30 -24.49 -33.71 44.77
N LEU A 31 -25.26 -34.71 44.39
CA LEU A 31 -25.14 -35.38 43.06
C LEU A 31 -25.50 -34.44 41.90
N GLU A 32 -26.47 -33.58 42.06
CA GLU A 32 -26.85 -32.61 41.04
C GLU A 32 -25.75 -31.55 40.83
N VAL A 33 -25.14 -31.09 41.93
CA VAL A 33 -23.99 -30.20 41.86
C VAL A 33 -22.78 -30.85 41.14
N LEU A 34 -22.50 -32.14 41.48
CA LEU A 34 -21.47 -32.89 40.78
C LEU A 34 -21.73 -33.00 39.27
N ARG A 35 -23.00 -33.26 38.87
CA ARG A 35 -23.40 -33.29 37.46
C ARG A 35 -23.18 -31.95 36.76
N ARG A 36 -23.52 -30.84 37.43
CA ARG A 36 -23.26 -29.49 36.89
C ARG A 36 -21.81 -29.19 36.70
N ILE A 37 -20.97 -29.53 37.70
CA ILE A 37 -19.51 -29.41 37.59
C ILE A 37 -18.97 -30.26 36.40
N ALA A 38 -19.47 -31.50 36.28
CA ALA A 38 -19.06 -32.38 35.18
C ALA A 38 -19.54 -31.86 33.80
N ALA A 39 -20.63 -31.10 33.77
CA ALA A 39 -21.14 -30.42 32.56
C ALA A 39 -20.44 -29.08 32.24
N GLY A 40 -19.47 -28.67 33.09
CA GLY A 40 -18.74 -27.40 32.89
C GLY A 40 -19.39 -26.16 33.49
N ASP A 41 -20.46 -26.33 34.28
CA ASP A 41 -21.07 -25.21 35.00
C ASP A 41 -20.49 -25.14 36.40
N TYR A 42 -19.51 -24.29 36.57
CA TYR A 42 -18.80 -24.05 37.85
C TYR A 42 -19.40 -22.89 38.64
N ARG A 43 -20.51 -22.30 38.19
CA ARG A 43 -21.14 -21.13 38.84
C ARG A 43 -21.92 -21.55 40.09
N THR A 44 -21.41 -21.11 41.22
CA THR A 44 -22.06 -21.06 42.53
C THR A 44 -22.59 -22.41 43.08
N VAL A 45 -21.71 -23.11 43.77
CA VAL A 45 -22.11 -24.20 44.66
C VAL A 45 -22.42 -23.63 46.04
N ILE A 46 -23.61 -23.02 46.21
CA ILE A 46 -24.12 -22.63 47.54
C ILE A 46 -25.08 -23.69 48.00
N MET A 47 -24.65 -24.55 48.90
CA MET A 47 -25.50 -25.51 49.58
C MET A 47 -25.73 -25.01 51.00
N SER A 48 -26.93 -24.54 51.29
CA SER A 48 -27.34 -24.10 52.61
C SER A 48 -28.14 -25.20 53.32
N GLY A 49 -27.82 -25.48 54.59
CA GLY A 49 -28.61 -26.40 55.43
C GLY A 49 -28.22 -27.89 55.39
N LEU A 50 -27.00 -28.21 54.88
CA LEU A 50 -26.49 -29.58 54.81
C LEU A 50 -26.22 -30.17 56.19
N PRO A 51 -26.56 -31.46 56.43
CA PRO A 51 -26.18 -32.20 57.62
C PRO A 51 -24.67 -32.19 57.85
N SER A 52 -24.24 -32.27 59.11
CA SER A 52 -22.83 -32.17 59.50
C SER A 52 -21.89 -33.19 58.82
N PHE A 53 -22.39 -34.37 58.49
CA PHE A 53 -21.61 -35.43 57.80
C PHE A 53 -21.38 -35.18 56.32
N LEU A 54 -22.20 -34.32 55.63
CA LEU A 54 -22.00 -33.93 54.23
C LEU A 54 -21.28 -32.59 54.05
N ARG A 55 -21.08 -31.83 55.14
CA ARG A 55 -20.52 -30.50 55.12
C ARG A 55 -19.09 -30.48 54.52
N LYS A 56 -18.25 -31.44 54.93
CA LYS A 56 -16.89 -31.57 54.40
C LYS A 56 -16.89 -31.87 52.90
N ALA A 57 -17.75 -32.76 52.41
CA ALA A 57 -17.86 -33.10 51.00
C ALA A 57 -18.34 -31.89 50.17
N SER A 58 -19.25 -31.08 50.69
CA SER A 58 -19.70 -29.84 50.06
C SER A 58 -18.58 -28.80 49.97
N ASP A 59 -17.79 -28.64 51.09
CA ASP A 59 -16.63 -27.72 51.07
C ASP A 59 -15.56 -28.15 50.08
N ASP A 60 -15.24 -29.44 50.03
CA ASP A 60 -14.28 -30.00 49.07
C ASP A 60 -14.77 -29.79 47.61
N LEU A 61 -16.05 -30.02 47.31
CA LEU A 61 -16.63 -29.76 45.99
C LEU A 61 -16.59 -28.28 45.61
N ARG A 62 -16.83 -27.38 46.57
CA ARG A 62 -16.73 -25.93 46.32
C ARG A 62 -15.31 -25.56 45.95
N ILE A 63 -14.29 -26.06 46.68
CA ILE A 63 -12.89 -25.81 46.35
C ILE A 63 -12.54 -26.31 44.94
N VAL A 64 -12.99 -27.51 44.56
CA VAL A 64 -12.78 -28.06 43.23
C VAL A 64 -13.45 -27.18 42.15
N ALA A 65 -14.70 -26.80 42.37
CA ALA A 65 -15.43 -25.94 41.42
C ALA A 65 -14.77 -24.58 41.27
N GLU A 66 -14.34 -23.91 42.34
CA GLU A 66 -13.64 -22.65 42.33
C GLU A 66 -12.26 -22.77 41.61
N THR A 67 -11.56 -23.88 41.81
CA THR A 67 -10.27 -24.14 41.16
C THR A 67 -10.44 -24.35 39.64
N LEU A 68 -11.42 -25.15 39.23
CA LEU A 68 -11.75 -25.38 37.82
C LEU A 68 -12.24 -24.08 37.17
N ALA A 69 -13.08 -23.28 37.82
CA ALA A 69 -13.52 -21.98 37.33
C ALA A 69 -12.34 -21.01 37.09
N LYS A 70 -11.39 -20.96 38.02
CA LYS A 70 -10.18 -20.14 37.88
C LYS A 70 -9.29 -20.62 36.75
N GLN A 71 -9.10 -21.93 36.63
CA GLN A 71 -8.29 -22.48 35.51
C GLN A 71 -8.93 -22.17 34.14
N GLN A 72 -10.26 -22.34 34.05
CA GLN A 72 -10.99 -22.02 32.81
C GLN A 72 -10.90 -20.54 32.45
N ALA A 73 -11.09 -19.66 33.47
CA ALA A 73 -10.96 -18.22 33.26
C ALA A 73 -9.54 -17.83 32.82
N SER A 74 -8.49 -18.42 33.43
CA SER A 74 -7.10 -18.17 33.03
C SER A 74 -6.81 -18.64 31.61
N LEU A 75 -7.27 -19.83 31.21
CA LEU A 75 -7.13 -20.32 29.85
C LEU A 75 -7.86 -19.42 28.84
N ALA A 76 -9.07 -18.98 29.16
CA ALA A 76 -9.83 -18.06 28.31
C ALA A 76 -9.13 -16.69 28.16
N GLU A 77 -8.51 -16.19 29.23
CA GLU A 77 -7.71 -14.96 29.20
C GLU A 77 -6.45 -15.10 28.36
N GLU A 78 -5.74 -16.23 28.49
CA GLU A 78 -4.56 -16.54 27.65
C GLU A 78 -4.95 -16.67 26.17
N GLU A 79 -6.02 -17.40 25.84
CA GLU A 79 -6.54 -17.52 24.47
C GLU A 79 -6.96 -16.18 23.89
N PHE A 80 -7.65 -15.35 24.68
CA PHE A 80 -8.03 -14.00 24.27
C PHE A 80 -6.82 -13.11 24.04
N GLY A 81 -5.80 -13.16 24.94
CA GLY A 81 -4.55 -12.43 24.80
C GLY A 81 -3.80 -12.80 23.53
N LEU A 82 -3.63 -14.11 23.26
CA LEU A 82 -3.01 -14.60 22.03
C LEU A 82 -3.79 -14.18 20.76
N SER A 83 -5.12 -14.29 20.80
CA SER A 83 -5.98 -13.88 19.69
C SER A 83 -5.86 -12.38 19.39
N MET A 84 -5.81 -11.55 20.44
CA MET A 84 -5.60 -10.10 20.28
C MET A 84 -4.23 -9.75 19.68
N ILE A 85 -3.17 -10.43 20.14
CA ILE A 85 -1.81 -10.21 19.59
C ILE A 85 -1.79 -10.58 18.11
N LEU A 86 -2.26 -11.77 17.76
CA LEU A 86 -2.29 -12.25 16.37
C LEU A 86 -3.17 -11.38 15.46
N GLY A 87 -4.28 -10.86 15.97
CA GLY A 87 -5.18 -9.97 15.21
C GLY A 87 -4.64 -8.56 15.00
N ARG A 88 -3.71 -8.08 15.85
CA ARG A 88 -3.07 -6.77 15.74
C ARG A 88 -1.73 -6.77 15.00
N MET A 89 -1.19 -7.95 14.70
CA MET A 89 0.03 -8.07 13.91
C MET A 89 -0.20 -7.62 12.48
N THR A 90 0.74 -6.86 11.93
CA THR A 90 0.77 -6.48 10.51
C THR A 90 1.34 -7.59 9.63
N GLU A 91 2.07 -8.51 10.23
CA GLU A 91 2.63 -9.67 9.55
C GLU A 91 1.62 -10.79 9.44
N GLY A 92 1.60 -11.46 8.30
CA GLY A 92 0.80 -12.66 8.12
C GLY A 92 1.37 -13.82 8.94
N VAL A 93 0.53 -14.47 9.75
CA VAL A 93 0.91 -15.63 10.54
C VAL A 93 0.03 -16.82 10.18
N ILE A 94 0.68 -17.94 9.87
CA ILE A 94 0.03 -19.21 9.57
C ILE A 94 0.63 -20.28 10.49
N ILE A 95 -0.21 -21.04 11.16
CA ILE A 95 0.18 -22.24 11.88
C ILE A 95 -0.38 -23.45 11.13
N ALA A 96 0.50 -24.37 10.77
CA ALA A 96 0.14 -25.61 10.10
C ALA A 96 0.56 -26.83 10.92
N GLY A 97 -0.08 -27.96 10.67
CA GLY A 97 0.34 -29.25 11.19
C GLY A 97 1.61 -29.77 10.49
N PRO A 98 2.20 -30.87 10.97
CA PRO A 98 3.32 -31.51 10.30
C PRO A 98 2.96 -32.06 8.92
N ASP A 99 1.68 -32.27 8.65
CA ASP A 99 1.08 -32.60 7.37
C ASP A 99 0.85 -31.39 6.45
N LEU A 100 1.31 -30.21 6.84
CA LEU A 100 1.15 -28.91 6.16
C LEU A 100 -0.32 -28.48 5.98
N ARG A 101 -1.24 -28.99 6.81
CA ARG A 101 -2.61 -28.48 6.87
C ARG A 101 -2.71 -27.28 7.78
N ILE A 102 -3.37 -26.23 7.32
CA ILE A 102 -3.54 -24.97 8.04
C ILE A 102 -4.42 -25.21 9.27
N ARG A 103 -3.88 -24.96 10.46
CA ARG A 103 -4.61 -24.97 11.75
C ARG A 103 -5.11 -23.59 12.13
N LEU A 104 -4.29 -22.55 11.88
CA LEU A 104 -4.60 -21.18 12.17
C LEU A 104 -4.03 -20.26 11.10
N ILE A 105 -4.77 -19.22 10.78
CA ILE A 105 -4.34 -18.09 9.97
C ILE A 105 -4.83 -16.81 10.64
N ASN A 106 -3.97 -15.79 10.77
CA ASN A 106 -4.37 -14.52 11.37
C ASN A 106 -5.08 -13.61 10.36
N GLU A 107 -5.62 -12.50 10.86
CA GLU A 107 -6.36 -11.54 10.05
C GLU A 107 -5.47 -10.89 8.98
N ALA A 108 -4.22 -10.56 9.31
CA ALA A 108 -3.26 -9.97 8.37
C ALA A 108 -2.99 -10.89 7.16
N ALA A 109 -2.72 -12.18 7.38
CA ALA A 109 -2.52 -13.13 6.29
C ALA A 109 -3.80 -13.33 5.47
N SER A 110 -4.97 -13.35 6.10
CA SER A 110 -6.25 -13.44 5.40
C SER A 110 -6.51 -12.22 4.51
N ALA A 111 -6.19 -11.02 4.99
CA ALA A 111 -6.31 -9.78 4.24
C ALA A 111 -5.31 -9.67 3.09
N MET A 112 -4.03 -10.03 3.32
CA MET A 112 -2.98 -10.02 2.28
C MET A 112 -3.38 -10.82 1.03
N PHE A 113 -4.01 -11.99 1.23
CA PHE A 113 -4.34 -12.90 0.13
C PHE A 113 -5.83 -12.94 -0.21
N ASN A 114 -6.64 -12.06 0.38
CA ASN A 114 -8.10 -12.05 0.20
C ASN A 114 -8.74 -13.43 0.43
N LEU A 115 -8.31 -14.11 1.50
CA LEU A 115 -8.76 -15.46 1.80
C LEU A 115 -10.11 -15.43 2.49
N LYS A 116 -10.97 -16.38 2.13
CA LYS A 116 -12.27 -16.58 2.79
C LYS A 116 -12.08 -17.40 4.09
N ALA A 117 -13.00 -17.27 5.02
CA ALA A 117 -12.94 -17.90 6.36
C ALA A 117 -12.79 -19.45 6.39
N GLN A 118 -12.89 -20.13 5.27
CA GLN A 118 -12.87 -21.61 5.17
C GLN A 118 -11.50 -22.20 4.80
N THR A 119 -10.39 -21.56 5.19
CA THR A 119 -9.04 -22.06 4.87
C THR A 119 -8.49 -23.07 5.88
N ARG A 120 -9.10 -23.22 7.05
CA ARG A 120 -8.72 -24.22 8.06
C ARG A 120 -8.87 -25.64 7.51
N GLY A 121 -7.84 -26.48 7.71
CA GLY A 121 -7.82 -27.88 7.24
C GLY A 121 -7.33 -28.07 5.80
N LEU A 122 -7.25 -26.98 4.99
CA LEU A 122 -6.68 -27.04 3.66
C LEU A 122 -5.16 -27.15 3.72
N LEU A 123 -4.56 -27.74 2.70
CA LEU A 123 -3.11 -27.77 2.55
C LEU A 123 -2.59 -26.38 2.16
N ILE A 124 -1.39 -26.02 2.64
CA ILE A 124 -0.74 -24.76 2.25
C ILE A 124 -0.68 -24.61 0.73
N GLN A 125 -0.42 -25.67 -0.01
CA GLN A 125 -0.37 -25.66 -1.48
C GLN A 125 -1.71 -25.43 -2.17
N GLU A 126 -2.82 -25.70 -1.51
CA GLU A 126 -4.18 -25.45 -2.06
C GLU A 126 -4.56 -23.97 -1.93
N VAL A 127 -3.98 -23.29 -0.94
CA VAL A 127 -4.26 -21.88 -0.65
C VAL A 127 -3.23 -20.96 -1.31
N PHE A 128 -1.95 -21.36 -1.28
CA PHE A 128 -0.83 -20.56 -1.78
C PHE A 128 -0.14 -21.27 -2.93
N LEU A 129 -0.33 -20.76 -4.14
CA LEU A 129 0.26 -21.31 -5.37
C LEU A 129 1.72 -20.83 -5.53
N SER A 130 2.58 -21.21 -4.58
CA SER A 130 4.02 -20.91 -4.64
C SER A 130 4.83 -22.15 -4.30
N HIS A 131 5.69 -22.55 -5.23
CA HIS A 131 6.62 -23.67 -5.04
C HIS A 131 7.69 -23.34 -4.00
N GLU A 132 8.13 -22.08 -3.93
CA GLU A 132 9.14 -21.62 -2.98
C GLU A 132 8.61 -21.71 -1.53
N LEU A 133 7.39 -21.24 -1.28
CA LEU A 133 6.74 -21.34 0.03
C LEU A 133 6.57 -22.79 0.46
N GLN A 134 6.11 -23.64 -0.44
CA GLN A 134 5.96 -25.08 -0.19
C GLN A 134 7.30 -25.77 0.09
N GLY A 135 8.33 -25.42 -0.67
CA GLY A 135 9.69 -25.94 -0.49
C GLY A 135 10.22 -25.60 0.91
N MET A 136 10.14 -24.34 1.31
CA MET A 136 10.56 -23.90 2.64
C MET A 136 9.77 -24.58 3.76
N ALA A 137 8.45 -24.69 3.61
CA ALA A 137 7.60 -25.35 4.60
C ALA A 137 7.96 -26.83 4.77
N ARG A 138 8.14 -27.57 3.68
CA ARG A 138 8.56 -29.01 3.71
C ARG A 138 9.95 -29.17 4.30
N GLN A 139 10.89 -28.32 3.91
CA GLN A 139 12.25 -28.37 4.40
C GLN A 139 12.33 -28.09 5.90
N ALA A 140 11.59 -27.09 6.40
CA ALA A 140 11.52 -26.77 7.83
C ALA A 140 10.99 -27.94 8.65
N VAL A 141 9.93 -28.61 8.18
CA VAL A 141 9.40 -29.80 8.87
C VAL A 141 10.39 -30.98 8.81
N ALA A 142 11.07 -31.19 7.67
CA ALA A 142 11.98 -32.33 7.49
C ALA A 142 13.31 -32.16 8.23
N SER A 143 13.88 -30.95 8.26
CA SER A 143 15.16 -30.67 8.91
C SER A 143 15.03 -30.34 10.39
N GLY A 144 13.85 -29.90 10.84
CA GLY A 144 13.67 -29.35 12.19
C GLY A 144 14.33 -27.98 12.38
N GLU A 145 14.78 -27.32 11.29
CA GLU A 145 15.46 -26.02 11.32
C GLU A 145 14.60 -24.93 10.70
N VAL A 146 14.80 -23.70 11.16
CA VAL A 146 14.11 -22.52 10.62
C VAL A 146 14.58 -22.28 9.18
N GLN A 147 13.63 -22.20 8.25
CA GLN A 147 13.88 -21.82 6.88
C GLN A 147 13.43 -20.36 6.65
N ARG A 148 14.28 -19.60 5.97
CA ARG A 148 13.97 -18.20 5.60
C ARG A 148 14.31 -17.95 4.16
N GLY A 149 13.42 -17.29 3.45
CA GLY A 149 13.62 -16.96 2.05
C GLY A 149 12.61 -15.94 1.55
N GLU A 150 12.82 -15.50 0.32
CA GLU A 150 11.87 -14.64 -0.37
C GLU A 150 11.05 -15.48 -1.34
N CYS A 151 9.78 -15.16 -1.50
CA CYS A 151 8.93 -15.73 -2.54
C CYS A 151 8.01 -14.68 -3.14
N THR A 152 7.54 -14.98 -4.35
CA THR A 152 6.56 -14.15 -5.04
C THR A 152 5.28 -14.96 -5.20
N ILE A 153 4.18 -14.46 -4.67
CA ILE A 153 2.87 -15.10 -4.73
C ILE A 153 1.93 -14.24 -5.57
N LEU A 154 1.22 -14.89 -6.49
CA LEU A 154 0.13 -14.25 -7.22
C LEU A 154 -1.13 -14.30 -6.36
N ILE A 155 -1.73 -13.14 -6.07
CA ILE A 155 -2.95 -13.06 -5.26
C ILE A 155 -4.14 -13.55 -6.10
N PRO A 156 -4.90 -14.55 -5.62
CA PRO A 156 -6.08 -15.05 -6.33
C PRO A 156 -7.09 -13.92 -6.59
N GLY A 157 -7.47 -13.73 -7.87
CA GLY A 157 -8.41 -12.68 -8.28
C GLY A 157 -7.82 -11.29 -8.47
N ARG A 158 -6.51 -11.09 -8.27
CA ARG A 158 -5.76 -9.90 -8.63
C ARG A 158 -4.65 -10.26 -9.61
N ARG A 159 -4.30 -9.32 -10.51
CA ARG A 159 -3.12 -9.49 -11.40
C ARG A 159 -1.81 -9.09 -10.71
N GLU A 160 -1.89 -8.66 -9.47
CA GLU A 160 -0.76 -8.16 -8.70
C GLU A 160 0.03 -9.31 -8.07
N ARG A 161 1.34 -9.17 -8.09
CA ARG A 161 2.27 -10.08 -7.42
C ARG A 161 2.60 -9.51 -6.05
N CYS A 162 2.54 -10.34 -5.03
CA CYS A 162 2.96 -10.01 -3.67
C CYS A 162 4.36 -10.57 -3.45
N HIS A 163 5.31 -9.72 -3.08
CA HIS A 163 6.67 -10.11 -2.72
C HIS A 163 6.76 -10.26 -1.21
N LEU A 164 7.12 -11.44 -0.74
CA LEU A 164 7.13 -11.80 0.66
C LEU A 164 8.51 -12.27 1.12
N VAL A 165 8.89 -11.86 2.32
CA VAL A 165 9.88 -12.59 3.11
C VAL A 165 9.13 -13.59 3.97
N VAL A 166 9.48 -14.86 3.81
CA VAL A 166 8.87 -15.98 4.53
C VAL A 166 9.85 -16.53 5.54
N THR A 167 9.38 -16.71 6.75
CA THR A 167 10.10 -17.47 7.79
C THR A 167 9.24 -18.65 8.20
N ALA A 168 9.71 -19.85 7.94
CA ALA A 168 9.05 -21.11 8.30
C ALA A 168 9.83 -21.75 9.46
N ALA A 169 9.24 -21.75 10.64
CA ALA A 169 9.85 -22.27 11.86
C ALA A 169 9.10 -23.52 12.36
N PRO A 170 9.77 -24.66 12.56
CA PRO A 170 9.13 -25.84 13.14
C PRO A 170 8.69 -25.54 14.57
N LEU A 171 7.47 -25.95 14.91
CA LEU A 171 6.96 -25.93 16.27
C LEU A 171 7.23 -27.31 16.90
N GLN A 172 8.03 -27.33 17.94
CA GLN A 172 8.41 -28.56 18.63
C GLN A 172 8.09 -28.44 20.12
N ALA A 173 7.32 -29.37 20.65
CA ALA A 173 7.14 -29.48 22.10
C ALA A 173 8.47 -29.88 22.76
N PRO A 174 8.75 -29.44 24.01
CA PRO A 174 10.03 -29.66 24.68
C PRO A 174 10.49 -31.13 24.75
N GLU A 175 9.57 -32.09 24.69
CA GLU A 175 9.84 -33.52 24.79
C GLU A 175 9.62 -34.29 23.46
N ALA A 176 9.21 -33.62 22.38
CA ALA A 176 8.90 -34.27 21.12
C ALA A 176 10.16 -34.51 20.27
N LYS A 177 10.23 -35.70 19.66
CA LYS A 177 11.34 -36.08 18.75
C LYS A 177 11.14 -35.53 17.32
N SER A 178 9.95 -35.06 17.00
CA SER A 178 9.59 -34.51 15.69
C SER A 178 8.75 -33.26 15.86
N PRO A 179 8.75 -32.33 14.87
CA PRO A 179 7.93 -31.14 14.92
C PRO A 179 6.43 -31.47 14.99
N ASP A 180 5.71 -30.85 15.92
CA ASP A 180 4.26 -31.00 16.07
C ASP A 180 3.48 -30.07 15.13
N GLY A 181 4.18 -29.14 14.50
CA GLY A 181 3.62 -28.18 13.58
C GLY A 181 4.66 -27.26 12.95
N LEU A 182 4.18 -26.28 12.24
CA LEU A 182 4.97 -25.28 11.52
C LEU A 182 4.36 -23.91 11.74
N LEU A 183 5.17 -22.95 12.17
CA LEU A 183 4.85 -21.55 12.18
C LEU A 183 5.42 -20.92 10.91
N ILE A 184 4.56 -20.24 10.14
CA ILE A 184 4.99 -19.47 8.98
C ILE A 184 4.66 -18.02 9.23
N VAL A 185 5.66 -17.16 9.16
CA VAL A 185 5.52 -15.71 9.22
C VAL A 185 5.77 -15.14 7.84
N LEU A 186 4.84 -14.30 7.38
CA LEU A 186 4.82 -13.67 6.06
C LEU A 186 4.96 -12.16 6.25
N HIS A 187 6.05 -11.61 5.76
CA HIS A 187 6.30 -10.18 5.76
C HIS A 187 6.18 -9.64 4.33
N ASP A 188 5.20 -8.74 4.09
CA ASP A 188 4.98 -8.13 2.78
C ASP A 188 6.02 -7.05 2.50
N ILE A 189 6.87 -7.31 1.52
CA ILE A 189 7.91 -6.38 1.04
C ILE A 189 7.60 -5.81 -0.35
N THR A 190 6.37 -5.98 -0.84
CA THR A 190 5.97 -5.57 -2.20
C THR A 190 6.28 -4.10 -2.43
N ARG A 191 5.83 -3.23 -1.53
CA ARG A 191 6.08 -1.79 -1.64
C ARG A 191 7.57 -1.42 -1.60
N MET A 192 8.35 -2.12 -0.79
CA MET A 192 9.80 -1.92 -0.72
C MET A 192 10.47 -2.34 -2.03
N ARG A 193 10.08 -3.49 -2.59
CA ARG A 193 10.61 -4.00 -3.88
C ARG A 193 10.23 -3.11 -5.06
N GLU A 194 9.02 -2.58 -5.07
CA GLU A 194 8.58 -1.61 -6.08
C GLU A 194 9.45 -0.34 -6.03
N LEU A 195 9.66 0.22 -4.84
CA LEU A 195 10.49 1.40 -4.64
C LEU A 195 11.95 1.15 -5.05
N GLU A 196 12.52 -0.01 -4.69
CA GLU A 196 13.87 -0.39 -5.10
C GLU A 196 13.97 -0.57 -6.63
N SER A 197 12.97 -1.18 -7.25
CA SER A 197 12.92 -1.36 -8.71
C SER A 197 12.84 -0.01 -9.42
N MET A 198 11.93 0.87 -8.99
CA MET A 198 11.81 2.23 -9.52
C MET A 198 13.13 3.01 -9.37
N ARG A 199 13.81 2.87 -8.23
CA ARG A 199 15.11 3.54 -8.01
C ARG A 199 16.20 3.00 -8.94
N ARG A 200 16.28 1.68 -9.12
CA ARG A 200 17.27 1.07 -10.04
C ARG A 200 17.01 1.49 -11.48
N GLU A 201 15.77 1.47 -11.90
CA GLU A 201 15.36 1.91 -13.24
C GLU A 201 15.65 3.39 -13.44
N PHE A 202 15.38 4.24 -12.46
CA PHE A 202 15.73 5.65 -12.49
C PHE A 202 17.23 5.86 -12.72
N VAL A 203 18.10 5.22 -11.93
CA VAL A 203 19.57 5.34 -12.09
C VAL A 203 20.03 4.84 -13.46
N ALA A 204 19.49 3.73 -13.94
CA ALA A 204 19.81 3.19 -15.26
C ALA A 204 19.40 4.17 -16.37
N ASN A 205 18.19 4.73 -16.31
CA ASN A 205 17.68 5.67 -17.30
C ASN A 205 18.47 6.99 -17.29
N VAL A 206 18.81 7.53 -16.11
CA VAL A 206 19.70 8.70 -15.99
C VAL A 206 21.03 8.43 -16.67
N SER A 207 21.65 7.27 -16.41
CA SER A 207 22.94 6.90 -17.00
C SER A 207 22.86 6.82 -18.52
N HIS A 208 21.78 6.29 -19.05
CA HIS A 208 21.56 6.21 -20.49
C HIS A 208 21.32 7.58 -21.14
N GLU A 209 20.51 8.44 -20.51
CA GLU A 209 20.22 9.79 -21.03
C GLU A 209 21.44 10.72 -20.96
N PHE A 210 22.41 10.50 -20.05
CA PHE A 210 23.69 11.20 -20.05
C PHE A 210 24.67 10.66 -21.08
N ARG A 211 24.74 9.34 -21.26
CA ARG A 211 25.73 8.70 -22.14
C ARG A 211 25.55 9.14 -23.60
N THR A 212 24.32 9.22 -24.07
CA THR A 212 24.01 9.56 -25.46
C THR A 212 24.55 10.94 -25.89
N PRO A 213 24.18 12.06 -25.22
CA PRO A 213 24.71 13.38 -25.61
C PRO A 213 26.22 13.49 -25.40
N LEU A 214 26.75 12.86 -24.35
CA LEU A 214 28.19 12.85 -24.09
C LEU A 214 28.99 12.14 -25.22
N SER A 215 28.50 10.98 -25.68
CA SER A 215 29.13 10.26 -26.81
C SER A 215 29.07 11.07 -28.10
N ILE A 216 27.99 11.82 -28.35
CA ILE A 216 27.85 12.70 -29.50
C ILE A 216 28.86 13.85 -29.40
N ILE A 217 28.96 14.50 -28.24
CA ILE A 217 29.95 15.58 -28.02
C ILE A 217 31.37 15.06 -28.25
N ASN A 218 31.73 13.92 -27.67
CA ASN A 218 33.04 13.32 -27.84
C ASN A 218 33.34 12.98 -29.33
N GLY A 219 32.40 12.38 -30.07
CA GLY A 219 32.57 12.09 -31.49
C GLY A 219 32.77 13.35 -32.36
N TYR A 220 32.08 14.47 -31.99
CA TYR A 220 32.34 15.73 -32.66
C TYR A 220 33.70 16.38 -32.26
N LEU A 221 34.15 16.20 -31.01
CA LEU A 221 35.49 16.61 -30.57
C LEU A 221 36.56 15.86 -31.33
N GLU A 222 36.45 14.54 -31.48
CA GLU A 222 37.39 13.74 -32.33
C GLU A 222 37.40 14.23 -33.78
N THR A 223 36.23 14.63 -34.32
CA THR A 223 36.15 15.21 -35.67
C THR A 223 36.87 16.55 -35.75
N LEU A 224 36.95 17.34 -34.69
CA LEU A 224 37.65 18.63 -34.65
C LEU A 224 39.18 18.49 -34.58
N GLU A 225 39.71 17.33 -34.26
CA GLU A 225 41.13 17.02 -34.26
C GLU A 225 41.71 16.86 -35.70
N ASP A 226 40.82 16.76 -36.71
CA ASP A 226 41.25 16.68 -38.13
C ASP A 226 41.68 18.07 -38.63
N GLU A 227 42.99 18.24 -38.96
CA GLU A 227 43.58 19.50 -39.42
C GLU A 227 42.98 20.02 -40.76
N LYS A 228 42.23 19.19 -41.50
CA LYS A 228 41.63 19.55 -42.81
C LYS A 228 40.17 19.94 -42.73
N LEU A 229 39.68 20.28 -41.55
CA LEU A 229 38.24 20.58 -41.35
C LEU A 229 37.79 21.85 -42.08
N SER A 230 36.71 21.76 -42.83
CA SER A 230 36.11 22.94 -43.46
C SER A 230 35.46 23.86 -42.41
N LYS A 231 35.42 25.18 -42.67
CA LYS A 231 34.74 26.15 -41.79
C LYS A 231 33.27 25.81 -41.55
N GLU A 232 32.62 25.21 -42.52
CA GLU A 232 31.22 24.79 -42.40
C GLU A 232 31.08 23.61 -41.43
N MET A 233 31.94 22.61 -41.53
CA MET A 233 31.98 21.46 -40.63
C MET A 233 32.29 21.89 -39.20
N LEU A 234 33.25 22.81 -39.01
CA LEU A 234 33.56 23.40 -37.70
C LEU A 234 32.31 24.05 -37.04
N ARG A 235 31.62 24.91 -37.81
CA ARG A 235 30.39 25.56 -37.31
C ARG A 235 29.31 24.52 -36.96
N LYS A 236 29.11 23.52 -37.80
CA LYS A 236 28.14 22.43 -37.56
C LYS A 236 28.50 21.65 -36.31
N SER A 237 29.76 21.29 -36.12
CA SER A 237 30.24 20.56 -34.93
C SER A 237 30.00 21.36 -33.67
N ILE A 238 30.36 22.65 -33.64
CA ILE A 238 30.10 23.54 -32.49
C ILE A 238 28.61 23.65 -32.21
N THR A 239 27.77 23.79 -33.21
CA THR A 239 26.31 23.91 -33.04
C THR A 239 25.73 22.64 -32.44
N VAL A 240 26.15 21.47 -32.90
CA VAL A 240 25.69 20.19 -32.40
C VAL A 240 26.16 19.97 -30.96
N MET A 241 27.43 20.22 -30.67
CA MET A 241 27.98 20.09 -29.32
C MET A 241 27.27 21.01 -28.34
N ARG A 242 27.04 22.29 -28.71
CA ARG A 242 26.27 23.24 -27.87
C ARG A 242 24.88 22.70 -27.55
N ARG A 243 24.13 22.27 -28.56
CA ARG A 243 22.77 21.70 -28.37
C ARG A 243 22.75 20.52 -27.41
N HIS A 244 23.76 19.64 -27.48
CA HIS A 244 23.86 18.49 -26.57
C HIS A 244 24.35 18.87 -25.17
N GLY A 245 25.18 19.92 -25.06
CA GLY A 245 25.58 20.53 -23.79
C GLY A 245 24.38 21.18 -23.07
N ASP A 246 23.58 21.97 -23.80
CA ASP A 246 22.33 22.58 -23.26
C ASP A 246 21.37 21.50 -22.79
N ARG A 247 21.19 20.42 -23.57
CA ARG A 247 20.35 19.27 -23.16
C ARG A 247 20.85 18.60 -21.89
N LEU A 248 22.15 18.48 -21.67
CA LEU A 248 22.72 17.95 -20.42
C LEU A 248 22.41 18.85 -19.23
N ASN A 249 22.52 20.17 -19.42
CA ASN A 249 22.18 21.14 -18.37
C ASN A 249 20.67 21.07 -18.01
N ASP A 250 19.79 20.94 -19.00
CA ASP A 250 18.36 20.77 -18.78
C ASP A 250 18.08 19.49 -17.98
N LEU A 251 18.72 18.36 -18.34
CA LEU A 251 18.61 17.09 -17.61
C LEU A 251 19.05 17.22 -16.15
N ILE A 252 20.16 17.90 -15.89
CA ILE A 252 20.65 18.15 -14.52
C ILE A 252 19.64 18.99 -13.74
N GLY A 253 19.12 20.06 -14.35
CA GLY A 253 18.09 20.91 -13.75
C GLY A 253 16.82 20.14 -13.38
N ASP A 254 16.34 19.30 -14.30
CA ASP A 254 15.20 18.42 -14.11
C ASP A 254 15.42 17.45 -12.93
N LEU A 255 16.61 16.79 -12.89
CA LEU A 255 16.97 15.85 -11.82
C LEU A 255 17.06 16.52 -10.45
N LEU A 256 17.68 17.71 -10.39
CA LEU A 256 17.76 18.49 -9.15
C LEU A 256 16.37 18.92 -8.67
N THR A 257 15.47 19.26 -9.60
CA THR A 257 14.09 19.61 -9.27
C THR A 257 13.36 18.41 -8.68
N ILE A 258 13.46 17.23 -9.30
CA ILE A 258 12.85 16.00 -8.81
C ILE A 258 13.41 15.64 -7.43
N SER A 259 14.75 15.64 -7.27
CA SER A 259 15.40 15.33 -6.00
C SER A 259 14.92 16.23 -4.86
N ARG A 260 14.87 17.54 -5.10
CA ARG A 260 14.38 18.49 -4.10
C ARG A 260 12.91 18.31 -3.75
N MET A 261 12.06 17.92 -4.71
CA MET A 261 10.63 17.68 -4.47
C MET A 261 10.35 16.37 -3.73
N GLU A 262 11.29 15.42 -3.72
CA GLU A 262 11.16 14.14 -3.01
C GLU A 262 11.62 14.20 -1.56
N GLU A 263 12.37 15.21 -1.17
CA GLU A 263 12.79 15.39 0.20
C GLU A 263 11.57 15.63 1.09
N LYS A 264 11.42 14.82 2.15
CA LYS A 264 10.35 15.00 3.14
C LYS A 264 10.51 16.36 3.81
N GLY A 265 9.53 17.25 3.61
CA GLY A 265 9.52 18.56 4.25
C GLY A 265 10.05 19.70 3.38
N VAL A 266 10.09 19.54 2.06
CA VAL A 266 10.32 20.67 1.16
C VAL A 266 9.34 21.80 1.50
N ARG A 267 9.87 22.90 1.96
CA ARG A 267 9.09 24.13 2.13
C ARG A 267 9.00 24.81 0.77
N LEU A 268 7.79 24.83 0.22
CA LEU A 268 7.48 25.68 -0.91
C LEU A 268 7.48 27.12 -0.42
N GLU A 269 8.08 28.02 -1.19
CA GLU A 269 7.97 29.47 -0.97
C GLU A 269 6.65 29.96 -1.58
N SER A 270 5.54 29.47 -1.02
CA SER A 270 4.21 29.77 -1.56
C SER A 270 3.75 31.14 -1.13
N GLU A 271 3.20 31.90 -2.08
CA GLU A 271 2.60 33.21 -1.88
C GLU A 271 1.28 33.33 -2.67
N PRO A 272 0.31 34.16 -2.19
CA PRO A 272 -0.91 34.41 -2.93
C PRO A 272 -0.60 35.07 -4.27
N THR A 273 -0.82 34.37 -5.37
CA THR A 273 -0.36 34.77 -6.70
C THR A 273 -1.50 34.77 -7.72
N ASP A 274 -1.58 35.84 -8.52
CA ASP A 274 -2.39 35.88 -9.74
C ASP A 274 -1.63 35.16 -10.87
N LEU A 275 -2.18 34.06 -11.37
CA LEU A 275 -1.53 33.26 -12.42
C LEU A 275 -1.69 33.84 -13.83
N VAL A 276 -2.61 34.80 -14.06
CA VAL A 276 -2.81 35.40 -15.40
C VAL A 276 -1.57 36.09 -15.94
N PRO A 277 -0.86 36.96 -15.18
CA PRO A 277 0.39 37.55 -15.63
C PRO A 277 1.48 36.51 -15.91
N ILE A 278 1.52 35.43 -15.13
CA ILE A 278 2.51 34.37 -15.30
C ILE A 278 2.27 33.63 -16.62
N LEU A 279 1.02 33.25 -16.91
CA LEU A 279 0.68 32.57 -18.18
C LEU A 279 0.96 33.47 -19.40
N ARG A 280 0.74 34.77 -19.30
CA ARG A 280 1.11 35.71 -20.38
C ARG A 280 2.61 35.79 -20.59
N ARG A 281 3.36 36.03 -19.52
CA ARG A 281 4.84 36.05 -19.59
C ARG A 281 5.42 34.75 -20.15
N LEU A 282 4.84 33.61 -19.80
CA LEU A 282 5.25 32.31 -20.33
C LEU A 282 5.15 32.26 -21.86
N VAL A 283 4.06 32.73 -22.44
CA VAL A 283 3.85 32.78 -23.90
C VAL A 283 4.86 33.74 -24.54
N ASP A 284 5.06 34.92 -23.95
CA ASP A 284 6.01 35.93 -24.42
C ASP A 284 7.46 35.37 -24.41
N HIS A 285 7.86 34.70 -23.34
CA HIS A 285 9.19 34.08 -23.25
C HIS A 285 9.42 32.97 -24.29
N MET A 286 8.37 32.25 -24.67
CA MET A 286 8.44 31.17 -25.66
C MET A 286 8.09 31.63 -27.09
N GLU A 287 7.93 32.93 -27.36
CA GLU A 287 7.55 33.50 -28.65
C GLU A 287 8.47 33.04 -29.79
N HIS A 288 9.78 33.01 -29.53
CA HIS A 288 10.74 32.53 -30.53
C HIS A 288 10.53 31.07 -30.92
N GLU A 289 10.26 30.20 -29.95
CA GLU A 289 10.00 28.79 -30.20
C GLU A 289 8.65 28.58 -30.89
N ILE A 290 7.61 29.30 -30.46
CA ILE A 290 6.27 29.33 -31.03
C ILE A 290 6.36 29.72 -32.52
N SER A 291 7.05 30.82 -32.82
CA SER A 291 7.26 31.33 -34.17
C SER A 291 8.08 30.34 -35.04
N THR A 292 9.18 29.82 -34.53
CA THR A 292 10.04 28.87 -35.27
C THR A 292 9.29 27.58 -35.62
N LYS A 293 8.40 27.10 -34.76
CA LYS A 293 7.58 25.90 -34.99
C LYS A 293 6.28 26.18 -35.74
N ASN A 294 5.98 27.45 -36.02
CA ASN A 294 4.77 27.91 -36.66
C ASN A 294 3.48 27.40 -35.96
N VAL A 295 3.44 27.56 -34.64
CA VAL A 295 2.32 27.20 -33.77
C VAL A 295 1.50 28.44 -33.44
N THR A 296 0.16 28.34 -33.45
CA THR A 296 -0.73 29.40 -32.96
C THR A 296 -1.10 29.11 -31.50
N VAL A 297 -0.85 30.08 -30.63
CA VAL A 297 -1.20 29.98 -29.19
C VAL A 297 -2.40 30.88 -28.89
N HIS A 298 -3.45 30.30 -28.32
CA HIS A 298 -4.65 31.00 -27.87
C HIS A 298 -4.69 31.05 -26.33
N LEU A 299 -5.01 32.23 -25.78
CA LEU A 299 -5.21 32.42 -24.34
C LEU A 299 -6.70 32.60 -24.05
N GLU A 300 -7.32 31.62 -23.41
CA GLU A 300 -8.72 31.62 -22.96
C GLU A 300 -8.76 31.78 -21.42
N LEU A 301 -8.49 32.99 -20.97
CA LEU A 301 -8.40 33.29 -19.54
C LEU A 301 -9.68 33.99 -19.06
N GLN A 302 -10.28 33.49 -17.98
CA GLN A 302 -11.42 34.16 -17.33
C GLN A 302 -10.99 35.56 -16.85
N ALA A 303 -11.86 36.53 -17.00
CA ALA A 303 -11.55 37.98 -16.78
C ALA A 303 -11.05 38.30 -15.37
N SER A 304 -11.46 37.53 -14.35
CA SER A 304 -11.01 37.71 -12.98
C SER A 304 -10.82 36.30 -12.36
N LEU A 305 -9.58 36.00 -12.01
CA LEU A 305 -9.24 34.76 -11.31
C LEU A 305 -8.81 35.10 -9.87
N PRO A 306 -9.25 34.35 -8.87
CA PRO A 306 -8.76 34.54 -7.52
C PRO A 306 -7.29 34.13 -7.42
N PRO A 307 -6.48 34.78 -6.54
CA PRO A 307 -5.12 34.36 -6.30
C PRO A 307 -5.10 32.98 -5.64
N VAL A 308 -4.06 32.20 -5.94
CA VAL A 308 -3.79 30.88 -5.37
C VAL A 308 -2.44 30.90 -4.64
N GLU A 309 -2.33 30.09 -3.58
CA GLU A 309 -1.09 29.92 -2.82
C GLU A 309 -0.12 29.03 -3.60
N VAL A 310 0.87 29.64 -4.25
CA VAL A 310 1.84 28.89 -5.07
C VAL A 310 3.26 29.42 -4.95
N ASP A 311 4.23 28.52 -5.08
CA ASP A 311 5.63 28.84 -5.37
C ASP A 311 5.72 29.18 -6.87
N VAL A 312 5.90 30.48 -7.15
CA VAL A 312 5.86 31.03 -8.52
C VAL A 312 6.90 30.36 -9.42
N TYR A 313 8.12 30.20 -8.92
CA TYR A 313 9.21 29.63 -9.70
C TYR A 313 8.90 28.17 -10.12
N ARG A 314 8.39 27.38 -9.19
CA ARG A 314 8.02 25.97 -9.46
C ARG A 314 6.82 25.88 -10.41
N MET A 315 5.86 26.77 -10.23
CA MET A 315 4.66 26.77 -11.09
C MET A 315 5.00 27.23 -12.53
N GLU A 316 5.86 28.24 -12.69
CA GLU A 316 6.39 28.63 -14.00
C GLU A 316 7.14 27.47 -14.68
N GLN A 317 7.92 26.70 -13.93
CA GLN A 317 8.60 25.51 -14.46
C GLN A 317 7.59 24.44 -14.94
N ALA A 318 6.52 24.21 -14.17
CA ALA A 318 5.48 23.24 -14.55
C ALA A 318 4.74 23.71 -15.83
N PHE A 319 4.36 24.98 -15.92
CA PHE A 319 3.69 25.54 -17.09
C PHE A 319 4.61 25.53 -18.33
N SER A 320 5.89 25.84 -18.16
CA SER A 320 6.89 25.76 -19.24
C SER A 320 7.02 24.36 -19.79
N ASN A 321 7.04 23.35 -18.91
CA ASN A 321 7.08 21.95 -19.35
C ASN A 321 5.83 21.54 -20.13
N LEU A 322 4.63 21.99 -19.73
CA LEU A 322 3.40 21.70 -20.46
C LEU A 322 3.35 22.41 -21.81
N LEU A 323 3.71 23.69 -21.85
CA LEU A 323 3.73 24.43 -23.11
C LEU A 323 4.80 23.87 -24.06
N ALA A 324 6.02 23.60 -23.60
CA ALA A 324 7.08 22.96 -24.40
C ALA A 324 6.63 21.59 -24.94
N ASN A 325 5.88 20.82 -24.15
CA ASN A 325 5.32 19.55 -24.58
C ASN A 325 4.28 19.74 -25.70
N ALA A 326 3.35 20.68 -25.54
CA ALA A 326 2.34 21.02 -26.55
C ALA A 326 2.99 21.52 -27.86
N LEU A 327 4.00 22.40 -27.78
CA LEU A 327 4.77 22.90 -28.93
C LEU A 327 5.56 21.82 -29.66
N ARG A 328 5.99 20.78 -28.94
CA ARG A 328 6.77 19.66 -29.51
C ARG A 328 5.89 18.69 -30.29
N HIS A 329 4.66 18.47 -29.83
CA HIS A 329 3.74 17.45 -30.36
C HIS A 329 2.65 18.02 -31.25
N GLY A 330 2.60 19.35 -31.49
CA GLY A 330 1.66 19.97 -32.41
C GLY A 330 1.73 19.40 -33.83
N ARG A 331 0.63 19.49 -34.60
CA ARG A 331 0.57 19.03 -35.99
C ARG A 331 1.39 19.94 -36.91
N SER A 332 2.18 19.36 -37.82
CA SER A 332 3.07 20.09 -38.72
C SER A 332 2.41 21.11 -39.68
N LYS A 333 1.09 21.10 -39.87
CA LYS A 333 0.40 21.95 -40.88
C LYS A 333 -0.59 22.97 -40.28
N LYS A 334 -0.91 22.96 -39.01
CA LYS A 334 -1.71 23.95 -38.28
C LYS A 334 -1.65 23.54 -36.80
N ALA A 335 -0.49 23.71 -36.19
CA ALA A 335 -0.37 23.45 -34.78
C ALA A 335 -1.04 24.57 -33.99
N GLU A 336 -1.97 24.20 -33.15
CA GLU A 336 -2.69 25.09 -32.27
C GLU A 336 -2.58 24.62 -30.83
N VAL A 337 -2.30 25.55 -29.93
CA VAL A 337 -2.25 25.32 -28.50
C VAL A 337 -3.19 26.31 -27.83
N THR A 338 -4.07 25.85 -26.98
CA THR A 338 -4.96 26.70 -26.20
C THR A 338 -4.59 26.57 -24.71
N ILE A 339 -4.28 27.69 -24.10
CA ILE A 339 -4.05 27.79 -22.64
C ILE A 339 -5.30 28.43 -22.04
N GLY A 340 -6.01 27.67 -21.20
CA GLY A 340 -7.22 28.11 -20.51
C GLY A 340 -7.00 28.26 -19.02
N ALA A 341 -7.72 29.20 -18.40
CA ALA A 341 -7.79 29.27 -16.94
C ALA A 341 -9.18 29.73 -16.48
N ALA A 342 -9.81 28.97 -15.59
CA ALA A 342 -11.14 29.23 -15.07
C ALA A 342 -11.32 28.65 -13.67
N VAL A 343 -12.24 29.22 -12.90
CA VAL A 343 -12.64 28.69 -11.60
C VAL A 343 -13.65 27.56 -11.80
N GLN A 344 -13.39 26.41 -11.17
CA GLN A 344 -14.30 25.28 -11.10
C GLN A 344 -14.55 24.87 -9.65
N GLY A 345 -15.67 25.27 -9.09
CA GLY A 345 -16.01 25.02 -7.71
C GLY A 345 -15.02 25.70 -6.75
N LEU A 346 -14.29 24.90 -5.96
CA LEU A 346 -13.27 25.38 -5.00
C LEU A 346 -11.84 25.27 -5.54
N GLU A 347 -11.68 25.06 -6.85
CA GLU A 347 -10.38 24.89 -7.49
C GLU A 347 -10.22 25.86 -8.66
N LEU A 348 -9.00 26.30 -8.89
CA LEU A 348 -8.59 26.99 -10.10
C LEU A 348 -8.12 25.93 -11.10
N MET A 349 -8.78 25.80 -12.22
CA MET A 349 -8.39 24.94 -13.33
C MET A 349 -7.54 25.71 -14.33
N ILE A 350 -6.34 25.19 -14.65
CA ILE A 350 -5.48 25.67 -15.73
C ILE A 350 -5.33 24.54 -16.76
N SER A 351 -5.59 24.80 -18.01
CA SER A 351 -5.52 23.80 -19.09
C SER A 351 -4.52 24.16 -20.17
N PHE A 352 -3.81 23.15 -20.69
CA PHE A 352 -2.92 23.23 -21.84
C PHE A 352 -3.42 22.19 -22.84
N ARG A 353 -4.09 22.65 -23.90
CA ARG A 353 -4.67 21.82 -24.94
C ARG A 353 -3.91 21.97 -26.23
N ASP A 354 -3.49 20.87 -26.84
CA ASP A 354 -2.94 20.83 -28.18
C ASP A 354 -3.83 20.05 -29.14
N ASN A 355 -3.65 20.29 -30.45
CA ASN A 355 -4.31 19.56 -31.52
C ASN A 355 -3.39 18.50 -32.17
N GLY A 356 -2.43 17.97 -31.40
CA GLY A 356 -1.44 17.01 -31.82
C GLY A 356 -1.98 15.62 -32.14
N PRO A 357 -1.09 14.60 -32.17
CA PRO A 357 -1.47 13.22 -32.47
C PRO A 357 -2.27 12.57 -31.34
N GLY A 358 -2.34 13.20 -30.18
CA GLY A 358 -2.92 12.60 -28.97
C GLY A 358 -2.05 11.46 -28.42
N ILE A 359 -2.52 10.86 -27.33
CA ILE A 359 -1.80 9.83 -26.57
C ILE A 359 -2.61 8.55 -26.61
N PRO A 360 -2.02 7.40 -27.01
CA PRO A 360 -2.69 6.11 -26.98
C PRO A 360 -3.19 5.75 -25.59
N PHE A 361 -4.33 5.10 -25.48
CA PHE A 361 -4.94 4.76 -24.18
C PHE A 361 -4.03 3.96 -23.26
N GLN A 362 -3.26 3.03 -23.82
CA GLN A 362 -2.33 2.20 -23.05
C GLN A 362 -1.18 2.99 -22.42
N ASP A 363 -0.85 4.18 -22.95
CA ASP A 363 0.26 5.01 -22.50
C ASP A 363 -0.20 6.09 -21.50
N GLN A 364 -1.52 6.40 -21.42
CA GLN A 364 -2.04 7.54 -20.66
C GLN A 364 -1.78 7.45 -19.15
N ASP A 365 -1.80 6.26 -18.60
CA ASP A 365 -1.51 6.04 -17.18
C ASP A 365 -0.02 6.21 -16.85
N HIS A 366 0.85 6.01 -17.86
CA HIS A 366 2.31 5.98 -17.69
C HIS A 366 3.01 7.28 -18.04
N ILE A 367 2.38 8.23 -18.77
CA ILE A 367 3.05 9.45 -19.24
C ILE A 367 3.60 10.35 -18.13
N PHE A 368 3.13 10.20 -16.90
CA PHE A 368 3.64 10.92 -15.73
C PHE A 368 4.76 10.18 -15.00
N GLU A 369 5.13 8.98 -15.47
CA GLU A 369 6.27 8.25 -14.95
C GLU A 369 7.57 8.87 -15.47
N ARG A 370 8.64 8.78 -14.69
CA ARG A 370 9.94 9.34 -15.05
C ARG A 370 10.53 8.61 -16.24
N PHE A 371 11.09 9.38 -17.19
CA PHE A 371 11.69 8.88 -18.44
C PHE A 371 10.71 8.17 -19.38
N TYR A 372 9.42 8.12 -19.04
CA TYR A 372 8.43 7.51 -19.91
C TYR A 372 8.23 8.32 -21.21
N ARG A 373 8.12 7.62 -22.34
CA ARG A 373 7.92 8.23 -23.66
C ARG A 373 7.05 7.33 -24.53
N VAL A 374 6.02 7.91 -25.12
CA VAL A 374 5.14 7.21 -26.06
C VAL A 374 5.92 6.77 -27.29
N GLY A 375 5.86 5.47 -27.64
CA GLY A 375 6.54 4.89 -28.81
C GLY A 375 8.00 4.44 -28.59
N GLY A 376 8.49 4.41 -27.35
CA GLY A 376 9.76 3.80 -26.97
C GLY A 376 10.97 4.34 -27.74
N ASP A 377 11.82 3.44 -28.24
CA ASP A 377 13.10 3.76 -28.91
C ASP A 377 13.00 4.65 -30.16
N ARG A 378 11.88 4.60 -30.89
CA ARG A 378 11.66 5.45 -32.08
C ARG A 378 11.52 6.93 -31.74
N ALA A 379 11.11 7.25 -30.52
CA ALA A 379 10.92 8.63 -30.06
C ALA A 379 12.22 9.32 -29.59
N ARG A 380 13.39 8.64 -29.59
CA ARG A 380 14.67 9.23 -29.17
C ARG A 380 15.12 10.42 -30.02
N HIS A 381 14.67 10.50 -31.28
CA HIS A 381 15.02 11.59 -32.19
C HIS A 381 14.16 12.87 -31.99
N THR A 382 13.04 12.81 -31.28
CA THR A 382 12.12 13.95 -31.11
C THR A 382 12.46 14.86 -29.93
N GLY A 383 13.55 14.61 -29.19
CA GLY A 383 14.14 15.53 -28.21
C GLY A 383 13.25 15.79 -26.98
N GLY A 384 13.40 15.02 -25.93
CA GLY A 384 12.79 15.27 -24.62
C GLY A 384 13.43 14.35 -23.62
N THR A 385 13.48 14.79 -22.34
CA THR A 385 14.07 14.03 -21.24
C THR A 385 13.17 12.93 -20.73
N GLY A 386 11.85 13.04 -20.97
CA GLY A 386 10.83 12.19 -20.32
C GLY A 386 10.63 12.54 -18.84
N LEU A 387 11.21 13.63 -18.36
CA LEU A 387 11.09 14.08 -16.98
C LEU A 387 10.05 15.19 -16.81
N GLY A 388 9.79 15.99 -17.85
CA GLY A 388 8.95 17.18 -17.75
C GLY A 388 7.56 16.95 -17.18
N LEU A 389 6.83 15.91 -17.63
CA LEU A 389 5.49 15.61 -17.10
C LEU A 389 5.54 15.07 -15.66
N SER A 390 6.57 14.33 -15.29
CA SER A 390 6.76 13.91 -13.89
C SER A 390 7.06 15.09 -12.97
N ILE A 391 7.80 16.10 -13.45
CA ILE A 391 8.03 17.36 -12.73
C ILE A 391 6.70 18.10 -12.55
N VAL A 392 5.89 18.23 -13.61
CA VAL A 392 4.56 18.86 -13.50
C VAL A 392 3.72 18.20 -12.43
N LYS A 393 3.62 16.86 -12.44
CA LYS A 393 2.86 16.10 -11.45
C LYS A 393 3.36 16.36 -10.03
N ASN A 394 4.67 16.31 -9.80
CA ASN A 394 5.27 16.53 -8.48
C ASN A 394 5.05 17.96 -7.99
N VAL A 395 5.24 18.96 -8.86
CA VAL A 395 4.99 20.37 -8.52
C VAL A 395 3.53 20.59 -8.14
N VAL A 396 2.61 20.13 -8.96
CA VAL A 396 1.16 20.29 -8.70
C VAL A 396 0.75 19.58 -7.41
N GLN A 397 1.21 18.36 -7.16
CA GLN A 397 0.94 17.63 -5.93
C GLN A 397 1.52 18.30 -4.68
N ALA A 398 2.73 18.87 -4.77
CA ALA A 398 3.33 19.61 -3.68
C ALA A 398 2.52 20.86 -3.28
N HIS A 399 1.76 21.45 -4.22
CA HIS A 399 0.82 22.55 -3.98
C HIS A 399 -0.59 22.08 -3.57
N GLY A 400 -0.76 20.78 -3.23
CA GLY A 400 -2.07 20.22 -2.86
C GLY A 400 -3.04 20.09 -4.03
N GLY A 401 -2.56 20.27 -5.26
CA GLY A 401 -3.35 20.17 -6.47
C GLY A 401 -3.32 18.78 -7.10
N ARG A 402 -4.01 18.64 -8.24
CA ARG A 402 -3.99 17.43 -9.08
C ARG A 402 -3.88 17.80 -10.54
N ILE A 403 -3.29 16.90 -11.34
CA ILE A 403 -3.23 17.00 -12.81
C ILE A 403 -4.06 15.89 -13.44
N VAL A 404 -4.81 16.23 -14.47
CA VAL A 404 -5.67 15.31 -15.24
C VAL A 404 -5.32 15.42 -16.72
N LEU A 405 -5.32 14.28 -17.40
CA LEU A 405 -5.17 14.20 -18.84
C LEU A 405 -6.50 13.82 -19.50
N GLU A 406 -6.87 14.55 -20.53
CA GLU A 406 -7.86 14.16 -21.50
C GLU A 406 -7.20 14.06 -22.88
N SER A 407 -7.10 12.88 -23.44
CA SER A 407 -6.48 12.71 -24.75
C SER A 407 -7.16 11.64 -25.57
N LYS A 408 -7.23 11.90 -26.87
CA LYS A 408 -7.75 10.94 -27.84
C LYS A 408 -6.78 10.87 -29.04
N PRO A 409 -6.34 9.67 -29.42
CA PRO A 409 -5.48 9.48 -30.59
C PRO A 409 -6.05 10.15 -31.82
N GLY A 410 -5.23 10.96 -32.50
CA GLY A 410 -5.58 11.71 -33.69
C GLY A 410 -6.30 13.04 -33.46
N VAL A 411 -6.67 13.38 -32.23
CA VAL A 411 -7.41 14.62 -31.89
C VAL A 411 -6.50 15.63 -31.16
N GLY A 412 -5.67 15.15 -30.21
CA GLY A 412 -4.80 15.97 -29.39
C GLY A 412 -4.82 15.57 -27.93
N ALA A 413 -4.17 16.36 -27.08
CA ALA A 413 -4.14 16.18 -25.64
C ALA A 413 -4.51 17.48 -24.92
N ASN A 414 -5.15 17.35 -23.76
CA ASN A 414 -5.50 18.43 -22.86
C ASN A 414 -5.01 18.06 -21.45
N PHE A 415 -4.00 18.78 -20.97
CA PHE A 415 -3.49 18.64 -19.60
C PHE A 415 -4.16 19.70 -18.73
N MET A 416 -4.86 19.28 -17.69
CA MET A 416 -5.59 20.15 -16.77
C MET A 416 -4.97 20.06 -15.37
N ILE A 417 -4.53 21.19 -14.85
CA ILE A 417 -4.07 21.36 -13.48
C ILE A 417 -5.21 21.95 -12.66
N PHE A 418 -5.47 21.37 -11.50
CA PHE A 418 -6.43 21.86 -10.52
C PHE A 418 -5.69 22.24 -9.25
N LEU A 419 -5.76 23.52 -8.87
CA LEU A 419 -5.15 24.05 -7.66
C LEU A 419 -6.25 24.47 -6.68
N PRO A 420 -6.15 24.12 -5.38
CA PRO A 420 -7.13 24.54 -4.40
C PRO A 420 -7.11 26.07 -4.26
N LEU A 421 -8.29 26.67 -4.28
CA LEU A 421 -8.43 28.09 -3.92
C LEU A 421 -8.19 28.22 -2.42
N ALA A 422 -7.38 29.20 -2.01
CA ALA A 422 -7.25 29.55 -0.62
C ALA A 422 -8.63 29.99 -0.11
N LEU A 423 -9.28 29.14 0.67
CA LEU A 423 -10.44 29.56 1.44
C LEU A 423 -9.96 30.66 2.37
N LYS A 424 -10.32 31.95 2.09
CA LYS A 424 -10.18 32.99 3.12
C LYS A 424 -10.89 32.44 4.36
N PRO A 425 -10.21 32.28 5.51
CA PRO A 425 -10.96 32.10 6.74
C PRO A 425 -11.88 33.33 6.85
N GLU A 426 -13.20 33.09 6.86
CA GLU A 426 -14.14 34.11 7.31
C GLU A 426 -13.62 34.57 8.66
N ARG A 427 -13.14 35.80 8.72
CA ARG A 427 -12.79 36.42 10.00
C ARG A 427 -14.09 36.54 10.78
N PRO A 428 -14.14 36.00 12.01
CA PRO A 428 -15.30 36.17 12.88
C PRO A 428 -15.57 37.62 13.22
#